data_ce0fa942332aa02e899cea0f2cdd163d
#
_entry.id   ce0fa942332aa02e899cea0f2cdd163d
#
_cell.length_a   1.000
_cell.length_b   1.000
_cell.length_c   1.000
_cell.angle_alpha   90.00
_cell.angle_beta   90.00
_cell.angle_gamma   90.00
#
_symmetry.space_group_name_H-M   'P 1'
#
loop_
_entity.id
_entity.type
_entity.pdbx_description
1 polymer ?
#
loop_
_entity_poly.entity_id
_entity_poly.type
_entity_poly.pdbx_seq_one_letter_code
_entity_poly.pdbx_strand_id
1 'polypeptide(L)'
;MLVSLPLLGFAQSLTLDECQKMAHDNYPAIKQYGMVETLRDYNVSNATKGWLPQVNVQAGAYAFTDIINANQQMEQMGFDMKNYMASGMVSVKQTIYDGGQIAAGKEVAKAQAEVQKRQIVVSMHDINERVEQLFFGVLTLDEQLHQNGILQKDLGVSSTTVKSMIKNGLANQSDQDAINVELMKAEQQADALSASRKAYLKMLGVFIGKPLSENTKVEKPAMTLPAAKDSWGLNRPELSFYASQNQLLDTQRKQLDTRLRPTIGFMGMGLLHTQVSDMVHNGILLGGINISWNIGALYTRKNDIHKIEVQRHMNDNQKETFLFNNRLQNEDADGNIQSIKRQLTKDAQIVTLRENIRQTNEKKVKLGTETVNELIRSINAVNMAKQQQSLHELQLLQAIYHSKLINN
;
A
#
# COMPACT_ATOMS: atom_id res chain seq x y z
N MET A 1 -12.78 -24.57 -42.97
CA MET A 1 -12.14 -25.54 -42.09
C MET A 1 -11.20 -24.76 -41.16
N LEU A 2 -11.69 -24.32 -40.04
CA LEU A 2 -10.89 -23.59 -39.01
C LEU A 2 -10.25 -24.64 -38.10
N VAL A 3 -8.95 -24.79 -38.22
CA VAL A 3 -8.14 -25.64 -37.33
C VAL A 3 -7.99 -24.91 -36.00
N SER A 4 -8.74 -25.33 -34.99
CA SER A 4 -8.51 -24.94 -33.59
C SER A 4 -7.25 -25.64 -33.09
N LEU A 5 -6.14 -24.92 -33.02
CA LEU A 5 -4.97 -25.37 -32.26
C LEU A 5 -5.37 -25.45 -30.77
N PRO A 6 -5.17 -26.58 -30.08
CA PRO A 6 -5.27 -26.61 -28.65
C PRO A 6 -4.15 -25.77 -28.05
N LEU A 7 -4.49 -24.72 -27.35
CA LEU A 7 -3.60 -24.06 -26.41
C LEU A 7 -3.19 -25.08 -25.37
N LEU A 8 -2.04 -25.72 -25.57
CA LEU A 8 -1.33 -26.45 -24.51
C LEU A 8 -0.99 -25.41 -23.44
N GLY A 9 -1.88 -25.29 -22.46
CA GLY A 9 -1.61 -24.56 -21.24
C GLY A 9 -0.47 -25.29 -20.53
N PHE A 10 0.77 -24.85 -20.76
CA PHE A 10 1.84 -25.16 -19.83
C PHE A 10 1.36 -24.70 -18.45
N ALA A 11 1.29 -25.62 -17.52
CA ALA A 11 1.08 -25.28 -16.11
C ALA A 11 2.31 -24.48 -15.67
N GLN A 12 2.26 -23.18 -15.94
CA GLN A 12 3.31 -22.23 -15.57
C GLN A 12 3.31 -22.16 -14.05
N SER A 13 4.37 -22.69 -13.43
CA SER A 13 4.57 -22.53 -12.00
C SER A 13 4.76 -21.04 -11.71
N LEU A 14 4.04 -20.52 -10.73
CA LEU A 14 4.13 -19.11 -10.34
C LEU A 14 5.31 -18.92 -9.40
N THR A 15 6.16 -17.94 -9.71
CA THR A 15 7.23 -17.48 -8.82
C THR A 15 6.75 -16.34 -7.93
N LEU A 16 7.43 -16.09 -6.81
CA LEU A 16 7.11 -14.98 -5.91
C LEU A 16 7.24 -13.62 -6.63
N ASP A 17 8.33 -13.43 -7.37
CA ASP A 17 8.62 -12.18 -8.09
C ASP A 17 7.55 -11.87 -9.16
N GLU A 18 7.09 -12.91 -9.89
CA GLU A 18 5.98 -12.77 -10.83
C GLU A 18 4.67 -12.39 -10.13
N CYS A 19 4.37 -13.01 -8.99
CA CYS A 19 3.17 -12.67 -8.21
C CYS A 19 3.22 -11.23 -7.70
N GLN A 20 4.35 -10.76 -7.19
CA GLN A 20 4.53 -9.39 -6.72
C GLN A 20 4.39 -8.40 -7.89
N LYS A 21 5.02 -8.67 -9.03
CA LYS A 21 4.90 -7.83 -10.23
C LYS A 21 3.45 -7.74 -10.72
N MET A 22 2.78 -8.89 -10.87
CA MET A 22 1.37 -8.90 -11.32
C MET A 22 0.45 -8.22 -10.31
N ALA A 23 0.69 -8.40 -9.00
CA ALA A 23 -0.08 -7.73 -7.96
C ALA A 23 0.12 -6.21 -8.02
N HIS A 24 1.35 -5.75 -8.23
CA HIS A 24 1.66 -4.34 -8.42
C HIS A 24 0.88 -3.75 -9.61
N ASP A 25 0.87 -4.44 -10.76
CA ASP A 25 0.19 -3.97 -11.97
C ASP A 25 -1.35 -3.99 -11.84
N ASN A 26 -1.90 -4.94 -11.06
CA ASN A 26 -3.34 -5.11 -10.90
C ASN A 26 -3.95 -4.29 -9.76
N TYR A 27 -3.17 -3.93 -8.74
CA TYR A 27 -3.70 -3.28 -7.55
C TYR A 27 -4.29 -1.90 -7.86
N PRO A 28 -5.54 -1.62 -7.44
CA PRO A 28 -6.24 -0.40 -7.85
C PRO A 28 -5.48 0.90 -7.55
N ALA A 29 -4.67 0.95 -6.50
CA ALA A 29 -3.90 2.15 -6.15
C ALA A 29 -2.89 2.56 -7.22
N ILE A 30 -2.38 1.64 -8.05
CA ILE A 30 -1.44 1.99 -9.13
C ILE A 30 -2.07 2.94 -10.15
N LYS A 31 -3.40 2.84 -10.37
CA LYS A 31 -4.12 3.74 -11.26
C LYS A 31 -4.14 5.18 -10.76
N GLN A 32 -3.99 5.38 -9.45
CA GLN A 32 -3.92 6.71 -8.85
C GLN A 32 -2.65 7.45 -9.28
N TYR A 33 -1.58 6.71 -9.63
CA TYR A 33 -0.33 7.32 -10.10
C TYR A 33 -0.55 8.19 -11.34
N GLY A 34 -1.23 7.68 -12.35
CA GLY A 34 -1.60 8.45 -13.55
C GLY A 34 -2.62 9.56 -13.26
N MET A 35 -3.54 9.34 -12.29
CA MET A 35 -4.49 10.38 -11.87
C MET A 35 -3.79 11.55 -11.19
N VAL A 36 -2.76 11.29 -10.37
CA VAL A 36 -1.94 12.35 -9.75
C VAL A 36 -1.19 13.16 -10.81
N GLU A 37 -0.69 12.52 -11.86
CA GLU A 37 -0.06 13.23 -12.99
C GLU A 37 -1.05 14.14 -13.72
N THR A 38 -2.22 13.61 -14.02
CA THR A 38 -3.29 14.38 -14.64
C THR A 38 -3.72 15.57 -13.76
N LEU A 39 -3.85 15.36 -12.46
CA LEU A 39 -4.18 16.42 -11.50
C LEU A 39 -3.08 17.49 -11.42
N ARG A 40 -1.80 17.07 -11.42
CA ARG A 40 -0.65 17.98 -11.52
C ARG A 40 -0.77 18.87 -12.76
N ASP A 41 -1.06 18.27 -13.92
CA ASP A 41 -1.11 18.99 -15.18
C ASP A 41 -2.25 20.00 -15.21
N TYR A 42 -3.41 19.65 -14.64
CA TYR A 42 -4.50 20.62 -14.46
C TYR A 42 -4.13 21.74 -13.50
N ASN A 43 -3.49 21.43 -12.37
CA ASN A 43 -3.08 22.45 -11.40
C ASN A 43 -2.03 23.42 -12.00
N VAL A 44 -1.05 22.88 -12.72
CA VAL A 44 -0.04 23.67 -13.44
C VAL A 44 -0.69 24.52 -14.54
N SER A 45 -1.62 23.96 -15.30
CA SER A 45 -2.38 24.68 -16.32
C SER A 45 -3.22 25.81 -15.71
N ASN A 46 -3.95 25.51 -14.62
CA ASN A 46 -4.76 26.53 -13.92
C ASN A 46 -3.90 27.65 -13.34
N ALA A 47 -2.75 27.32 -12.75
CA ALA A 47 -1.80 28.34 -12.30
C ALA A 47 -1.32 29.23 -13.47
N THR A 48 -1.06 28.64 -14.64
CA THR A 48 -0.65 29.37 -15.86
C THR A 48 -1.74 30.34 -16.33
N LYS A 49 -3.02 29.98 -16.17
CA LYS A 49 -4.16 30.83 -16.54
C LYS A 49 -4.26 32.11 -15.69
N GLY A 50 -3.51 32.22 -14.61
CA GLY A 50 -3.35 33.46 -13.87
C GLY A 50 -2.78 34.62 -14.69
N TRP A 51 -2.14 34.36 -15.83
CA TRP A 51 -1.71 35.33 -16.80
C TRP A 51 -2.82 35.83 -17.74
N LEU A 52 -3.97 35.14 -17.79
CA LEU A 52 -5.09 35.55 -18.63
C LEU A 52 -5.90 36.66 -17.97
N PRO A 53 -6.60 37.51 -18.77
CA PRO A 53 -7.51 38.53 -18.24
C PRO A 53 -8.57 37.87 -17.34
N GLN A 54 -8.69 38.36 -16.12
CA GLN A 54 -9.71 37.93 -15.17
C GLN A 54 -10.89 38.85 -15.28
N VAL A 55 -12.02 38.37 -15.79
CA VAL A 55 -13.25 39.14 -15.96
C VAL A 55 -14.20 38.79 -14.81
N ASN A 56 -14.66 39.81 -14.10
CA ASN A 56 -15.64 39.66 -13.03
C ASN A 56 -16.87 40.54 -13.36
N VAL A 57 -18.05 39.96 -13.28
CA VAL A 57 -19.33 40.65 -13.46
C VAL A 57 -20.07 40.58 -12.14
N GLN A 58 -20.46 41.74 -11.66
CA GLN A 58 -21.27 41.90 -10.45
C GLN A 58 -22.50 42.71 -10.74
N ALA A 59 -23.66 42.32 -10.20
CA ALA A 59 -24.88 43.06 -10.26
C ALA A 59 -25.54 43.07 -8.89
N GLY A 60 -26.11 44.18 -8.49
CA GLY A 60 -26.77 44.32 -7.19
C GLY A 60 -27.89 45.34 -7.24
N ALA A 61 -28.89 45.13 -6.42
CA ALA A 61 -29.94 46.12 -6.12
C ALA A 61 -29.89 46.38 -4.61
N TYR A 62 -29.83 47.66 -4.24
CA TYR A 62 -29.68 48.09 -2.87
C TYR A 62 -30.83 49.02 -2.54
N ALA A 63 -31.47 48.83 -1.41
CA ALA A 63 -32.37 49.81 -0.79
C ALA A 63 -31.75 50.25 0.53
N PHE A 64 -31.81 51.52 0.82
CA PHE A 64 -31.25 52.06 2.06
C PHE A 64 -32.24 53.01 2.72
N THR A 65 -32.22 53.07 4.04
CA THR A 65 -33.00 54.01 4.84
C THR A 65 -32.08 55.12 5.32
N ASP A 66 -32.56 56.33 5.22
CA ASP A 66 -31.84 57.54 5.71
C ASP A 66 -32.01 57.66 7.20
N ILE A 67 -31.12 57.08 7.99
CA ILE A 67 -31.17 57.16 9.47
C ILE A 67 -30.75 58.52 10.04
N ILE A 68 -29.98 59.26 9.27
CA ILE A 68 -29.42 60.60 9.73
C ILE A 68 -30.00 61.76 8.97
N ASN A 69 -31.12 61.63 8.27
CA ASN A 69 -31.77 62.65 7.45
C ASN A 69 -30.83 63.27 6.39
N ALA A 70 -29.80 62.60 5.94
CA ALA A 70 -28.88 63.08 4.92
C ALA A 70 -29.58 63.34 3.59
N ASN A 71 -30.60 62.59 3.24
CA ASN A 71 -31.41 62.79 2.02
C ASN A 71 -32.15 64.18 2.10
N GLN A 72 -32.72 64.52 3.25
CA GLN A 72 -33.37 65.84 3.46
C GLN A 72 -32.35 66.98 3.34
N GLN A 73 -31.15 66.84 3.86
CA GLN A 73 -30.11 67.85 3.74
C GLN A 73 -29.62 67.99 2.29
N MET A 74 -29.49 66.90 1.55
CA MET A 74 -29.10 66.95 0.14
C MET A 74 -30.20 67.50 -0.75
N GLU A 75 -31.49 67.24 -0.46
CA GLU A 75 -32.64 67.75 -1.14
C GLU A 75 -32.76 69.31 -0.94
N GLN A 76 -32.45 69.77 0.27
CA GLN A 76 -32.35 71.23 0.55
C GLN A 76 -31.21 71.92 -0.23
N MET A 77 -30.17 71.17 -0.63
CA MET A 77 -29.10 71.67 -1.48
C MET A 77 -29.40 71.45 -3.00
N GLY A 78 -30.62 70.98 -3.35
CA GLY A 78 -31.02 70.79 -4.72
C GLY A 78 -30.69 69.47 -5.34
N PHE A 79 -30.34 68.45 -4.50
CA PHE A 79 -30.04 67.10 -4.97
C PHE A 79 -31.17 66.14 -4.59
N ASP A 80 -31.89 65.63 -5.57
CA ASP A 80 -32.89 64.55 -5.39
C ASP A 80 -32.18 63.19 -5.26
N MET A 81 -32.25 62.60 -4.05
CA MET A 81 -31.64 61.33 -3.73
C MET A 81 -32.70 60.23 -3.61
N LYS A 82 -32.56 59.16 -4.38
CA LYS A 82 -33.44 57.96 -4.31
C LYS A 82 -32.96 56.96 -3.25
N ASN A 83 -33.90 56.38 -2.52
CA ASN A 83 -33.62 55.41 -1.47
C ASN A 83 -33.34 54.00 -2.02
N TYR A 84 -33.14 53.82 -3.32
CA TYR A 84 -32.80 52.57 -3.97
C TYR A 84 -31.78 52.81 -5.10
N MET A 85 -30.92 51.83 -5.31
CA MET A 85 -29.96 51.85 -6.38
C MET A 85 -29.80 50.42 -6.95
N ALA A 86 -29.87 50.25 -8.25
CA ALA A 86 -29.41 49.06 -8.93
C ALA A 86 -28.12 49.39 -9.66
N SER A 87 -27.14 48.49 -9.56
CA SER A 87 -25.85 48.64 -10.22
C SER A 87 -25.40 47.35 -10.88
N GLY A 88 -24.71 47.48 -12.00
CA GLY A 88 -23.99 46.41 -12.67
C GLY A 88 -22.54 46.85 -12.91
N MET A 89 -21.61 46.00 -12.55
CA MET A 89 -20.17 46.26 -12.72
C MET A 89 -19.51 45.14 -13.48
N VAL A 90 -18.74 45.49 -14.49
CA VAL A 90 -17.83 44.56 -15.19
C VAL A 90 -16.42 45.05 -14.91
N SER A 91 -15.59 44.18 -14.34
CA SER A 91 -14.18 44.48 -14.13
C SER A 91 -13.30 43.48 -14.84
N VAL A 92 -12.22 43.93 -15.44
CA VAL A 92 -11.19 43.13 -16.12
C VAL A 92 -9.87 43.46 -15.45
N LYS A 93 -9.19 42.40 -14.95
CA LYS A 93 -7.85 42.51 -14.38
C LYS A 93 -6.91 41.64 -15.20
N GLN A 94 -5.81 42.24 -15.67
CA GLN A 94 -4.76 41.54 -16.41
C GLN A 94 -3.45 41.67 -15.65
N THR A 95 -2.89 40.53 -15.22
CA THR A 95 -1.55 40.50 -14.60
C THR A 95 -0.49 40.73 -15.67
N ILE A 96 0.42 41.69 -15.45
CA ILE A 96 1.59 41.98 -16.29
C ILE A 96 2.85 41.40 -15.61
N TYR A 97 2.95 41.60 -14.30
CA TYR A 97 4.02 41.09 -13.46
C TYR A 97 3.43 40.65 -12.10
N ASP A 98 3.67 39.38 -11.71
CA ASP A 98 3.09 38.78 -10.53
C ASP A 98 4.11 38.56 -9.39
N GLY A 99 5.32 39.10 -9.49
CA GLY A 99 6.38 38.85 -8.52
C GLY A 99 6.94 37.42 -8.54
N GLY A 100 6.53 36.58 -9.51
CA GLY A 100 6.91 35.19 -9.60
C GLY A 100 5.97 34.21 -8.89
N GLN A 101 4.79 34.64 -8.42
CA GLN A 101 3.82 33.84 -7.68
C GLN A 101 3.28 32.67 -8.53
N ILE A 102 2.97 32.91 -9.81
CA ILE A 102 2.48 31.88 -10.73
C ILE A 102 3.55 30.80 -10.94
N ALA A 103 4.81 31.21 -11.17
CA ALA A 103 5.92 30.30 -11.34
C ALA A 103 6.16 29.44 -10.06
N ALA A 104 6.18 30.09 -8.90
CA ALA A 104 6.32 29.40 -7.63
C ALA A 104 5.13 28.47 -7.34
N GLY A 105 3.91 28.89 -7.64
CA GLY A 105 2.71 28.06 -7.51
C GLY A 105 2.76 26.80 -8.36
N LYS A 106 3.27 26.89 -9.60
CA LYS A 106 3.51 25.71 -10.46
C LYS A 106 4.51 24.74 -9.83
N GLU A 107 5.62 25.24 -9.30
CA GLU A 107 6.62 24.38 -8.67
C GLU A 107 6.09 23.71 -7.40
N VAL A 108 5.29 24.40 -6.59
CA VAL A 108 4.58 23.81 -5.45
C VAL A 108 3.61 22.70 -5.92
N ALA A 109 2.82 22.94 -6.98
CA ALA A 109 1.91 21.95 -7.53
C ALA A 109 2.65 20.67 -8.03
N LYS A 110 3.81 20.85 -8.69
CA LYS A 110 4.66 19.74 -9.12
C LYS A 110 5.23 18.98 -7.91
N ALA A 111 5.79 19.67 -6.93
CA ALA A 111 6.35 19.06 -5.74
C ALA A 111 5.28 18.31 -4.93
N GLN A 112 4.06 18.88 -4.81
CA GLN A 112 2.93 18.22 -4.17
C GLN A 112 2.53 16.91 -4.87
N ALA A 113 2.51 16.90 -6.19
CA ALA A 113 2.23 15.69 -6.97
C ALA A 113 3.33 14.63 -6.78
N GLU A 114 4.60 15.06 -6.70
CA GLU A 114 5.71 14.13 -6.44
C GLU A 114 5.58 13.47 -5.06
N VAL A 115 5.21 14.21 -4.01
CA VAL A 115 4.92 13.65 -2.68
C VAL A 115 3.81 12.61 -2.76
N GLN A 116 2.70 12.92 -3.47
CA GLN A 116 1.59 11.97 -3.62
C GLN A 116 2.02 10.70 -4.37
N LYS A 117 2.81 10.83 -5.43
CA LYS A 117 3.37 9.67 -6.16
C LYS A 117 4.24 8.80 -5.27
N ARG A 118 5.14 9.40 -4.48
CA ARG A 118 6.00 8.65 -3.55
C ARG A 118 5.19 7.95 -2.46
N GLN A 119 4.11 8.59 -1.98
CA GLN A 119 3.18 7.95 -1.03
C GLN A 119 2.49 6.72 -1.64
N ILE A 120 2.12 6.76 -2.93
CA ILE A 120 1.56 5.58 -3.63
C ILE A 120 2.62 4.47 -3.68
N VAL A 121 3.88 4.79 -4.00
CA VAL A 121 4.96 3.79 -4.04
C VAL A 121 5.19 3.15 -2.66
N VAL A 122 5.12 3.93 -1.58
CA VAL A 122 5.18 3.39 -0.21
C VAL A 122 4.02 2.41 0.04
N SER A 123 2.79 2.78 -0.31
CA SER A 123 1.64 1.87 -0.13
C SER A 123 1.71 0.62 -1.01
N MET A 124 2.38 0.68 -2.16
CA MET A 124 2.61 -0.48 -3.01
C MET A 124 3.64 -1.45 -2.41
N HIS A 125 4.56 -0.96 -1.60
CA HIS A 125 5.50 -1.82 -0.87
C HIS A 125 4.77 -2.76 0.11
N ASP A 126 3.75 -2.29 0.82
CA ASP A 126 2.93 -3.11 1.74
C ASP A 126 2.21 -4.27 1.02
N ILE A 127 1.96 -4.13 -0.30
CA ILE A 127 1.36 -5.18 -1.13
C ILE A 127 2.33 -6.34 -1.31
N ASN A 128 3.63 -6.06 -1.47
CA ASN A 128 4.64 -7.09 -1.60
C ASN A 128 4.66 -8.01 -0.37
N GLU A 129 4.52 -7.46 0.83
CA GLU A 129 4.43 -8.23 2.07
C GLU A 129 3.19 -9.13 2.09
N ARG A 130 2.02 -8.62 1.69
CA ARG A 130 0.78 -9.40 1.64
C ARG A 130 0.83 -10.52 0.61
N VAL A 131 1.41 -10.25 -0.55
CA VAL A 131 1.62 -11.27 -1.60
C VAL A 131 2.60 -12.33 -1.11
N GLU A 132 3.69 -11.94 -0.46
CA GLU A 132 4.65 -12.87 0.16
C GLU A 132 3.97 -13.79 1.18
N GLN A 133 3.18 -13.24 2.10
CA GLN A 133 2.44 -14.02 3.11
C GLN A 133 1.49 -15.03 2.47
N LEU A 134 0.74 -14.65 1.43
CA LEU A 134 -0.16 -15.55 0.71
C LEU A 134 0.60 -16.63 -0.06
N PHE A 135 1.68 -16.25 -0.72
CA PHE A 135 2.51 -17.18 -1.49
C PHE A 135 3.15 -18.25 -0.61
N PHE A 136 3.80 -17.86 0.49
CA PHE A 136 4.35 -18.80 1.46
C PHE A 136 3.26 -19.59 2.20
N GLY A 137 2.08 -19.01 2.38
CA GLY A 137 0.91 -19.73 2.90
C GLY A 137 0.49 -20.89 1.98
N VAL A 138 0.47 -20.69 0.65
CA VAL A 138 0.20 -21.77 -0.32
C VAL A 138 1.29 -22.85 -0.25
N LEU A 139 2.57 -22.46 -0.23
CA LEU A 139 3.69 -23.40 -0.12
C LEU A 139 3.61 -24.25 1.16
N THR A 140 3.26 -23.63 2.29
CA THR A 140 3.09 -24.31 3.57
C THR A 140 1.96 -25.34 3.51
N LEU A 141 0.83 -24.97 2.91
CA LEU A 141 -0.30 -25.88 2.74
C LEU A 141 0.01 -27.01 1.76
N ASP A 142 0.77 -26.76 0.69
CA ASP A 142 1.25 -27.78 -0.23
C ASP A 142 2.13 -28.80 0.47
N GLU A 143 3.06 -28.35 1.31
CA GLU A 143 3.94 -29.23 2.08
C GLU A 143 3.17 -30.05 3.13
N GLN A 144 2.21 -29.42 3.82
CA GLN A 144 1.35 -30.12 4.78
C GLN A 144 0.50 -31.20 4.10
N LEU A 145 -0.05 -30.93 2.92
CA LEU A 145 -0.77 -31.91 2.11
C LEU A 145 0.15 -33.05 1.66
N HIS A 146 1.37 -32.74 1.27
CA HIS A 146 2.37 -33.75 0.89
C HIS A 146 2.71 -34.69 2.06
N GLN A 147 2.99 -34.13 3.24
CA GLN A 147 3.28 -34.90 4.45
C GLN A 147 2.06 -35.75 4.91
N ASN A 148 0.86 -35.15 4.82
CA ASN A 148 -0.38 -35.88 5.10
C ASN A 148 -0.57 -37.10 4.15
N GLY A 149 -0.27 -36.93 2.86
CA GLY A 149 -0.31 -38.02 1.89
C GLY A 149 0.68 -39.15 2.20
N ILE A 150 1.88 -38.82 2.72
CA ILE A 150 2.86 -39.81 3.21
C ILE A 150 2.28 -40.55 4.41
N LEU A 151 1.67 -39.85 5.38
CA LEU A 151 1.02 -40.46 6.54
C LEU A 151 -0.07 -41.44 6.13
N GLN A 152 -0.97 -41.04 5.24
CA GLN A 152 -2.05 -41.91 4.74
C GLN A 152 -1.47 -43.17 4.09
N LYS A 153 -0.40 -43.05 3.31
CA LYS A 153 0.29 -44.19 2.68
C LYS A 153 0.90 -45.16 3.74
N ASP A 154 1.58 -44.59 4.75
CA ASP A 154 2.20 -45.40 5.82
C ASP A 154 1.14 -46.15 6.66
N LEU A 155 0.04 -45.46 6.99
CA LEU A 155 -1.10 -46.07 7.67
C LEU A 155 -1.79 -47.15 6.80
N GLY A 156 -1.90 -46.94 5.49
CA GLY A 156 -2.44 -47.94 4.53
C GLY A 156 -1.60 -49.20 4.45
N VAL A 157 -0.27 -49.07 4.43
CA VAL A 157 0.67 -50.22 4.51
C VAL A 157 0.49 -50.98 5.83
N SER A 158 0.40 -50.23 6.95
CA SER A 158 0.19 -50.80 8.28
C SER A 158 -1.17 -51.50 8.38
N SER A 159 -2.22 -50.96 7.80
CA SER A 159 -3.56 -51.58 7.69
C SER A 159 -3.49 -52.94 6.98
N THR A 160 -2.77 -53.01 5.88
CA THR A 160 -2.59 -54.27 5.13
C THR A 160 -1.84 -55.30 5.95
N THR A 161 -0.81 -54.88 6.69
CA THR A 161 -0.04 -55.75 7.60
C THR A 161 -0.90 -56.28 8.73
N VAL A 162 -1.68 -55.45 9.40
CA VAL A 162 -2.57 -55.85 10.50
C VAL A 162 -3.67 -56.79 10.03
N LYS A 163 -4.26 -56.60 8.82
CA LYS A 163 -5.20 -57.51 8.22
C LYS A 163 -4.59 -58.94 8.05
N SER A 164 -3.32 -59.02 7.65
CA SER A 164 -2.62 -60.28 7.56
C SER A 164 -2.37 -60.90 8.95
N MET A 165 -2.05 -60.08 9.94
CA MET A 165 -1.84 -60.57 11.32
C MET A 165 -3.14 -61.08 11.96
N ILE A 166 -4.28 -60.48 11.68
CA ILE A 166 -5.61 -60.95 12.13
C ILE A 166 -5.87 -62.35 11.56
N LYS A 167 -5.60 -62.58 10.27
CA LYS A 167 -5.76 -63.90 9.64
C LYS A 167 -4.89 -64.97 10.30
N ASN A 168 -3.74 -64.60 10.85
CA ASN A 168 -2.79 -65.50 11.50
C ASN A 168 -2.99 -65.51 13.05
N GLY A 169 -4.02 -64.89 13.60
CA GLY A 169 -4.32 -64.86 15.04
C GLY A 169 -3.37 -64.01 15.87
N LEU A 170 -2.58 -63.12 15.26
CA LEU A 170 -1.57 -62.26 15.91
C LEU A 170 -2.08 -60.84 16.21
N ALA A 171 -3.25 -60.49 15.74
CA ALA A 171 -3.91 -59.23 15.97
C ALA A 171 -5.43 -59.42 16.01
N ASN A 172 -6.19 -58.42 16.44
CA ASN A 172 -7.64 -58.46 16.57
C ASN A 172 -8.32 -57.35 15.75
N GLN A 173 -9.67 -57.40 15.67
CA GLN A 173 -10.44 -56.41 14.89
C GLN A 173 -10.29 -54.97 15.44
N SER A 174 -10.16 -54.80 16.76
CA SER A 174 -9.93 -53.52 17.37
C SER A 174 -8.62 -52.84 16.91
N ASP A 175 -7.58 -53.65 16.62
CA ASP A 175 -6.31 -53.12 16.07
C ASP A 175 -6.51 -52.59 14.64
N GLN A 176 -7.33 -53.25 13.82
CA GLN A 176 -7.68 -52.76 12.48
C GLN A 176 -8.53 -51.47 12.55
N ASP A 177 -9.49 -51.42 13.47
CA ASP A 177 -10.35 -50.28 13.66
C ASP A 177 -9.56 -49.06 14.13
N ALA A 178 -8.55 -49.24 15.01
CA ALA A 178 -7.64 -48.17 15.42
C ALA A 178 -6.90 -47.53 14.24
N ILE A 179 -6.39 -48.34 13.30
CA ILE A 179 -5.73 -47.81 12.09
C ILE A 179 -6.73 -47.11 11.17
N ASN A 180 -7.94 -47.68 11.03
CA ASN A 180 -8.98 -47.03 10.21
C ASN A 180 -9.39 -45.68 10.76
N VAL A 181 -9.48 -45.48 12.09
CA VAL A 181 -9.73 -44.19 12.72
C VAL A 181 -8.63 -43.18 12.37
N GLU A 182 -7.36 -43.56 12.44
CA GLU A 182 -6.25 -42.69 12.09
C GLU A 182 -6.23 -42.33 10.58
N LEU A 183 -6.59 -43.27 9.70
CA LEU A 183 -6.76 -42.98 8.27
C LEU A 183 -7.87 -41.95 8.03
N MET A 184 -9.04 -42.14 8.64
CA MET A 184 -10.16 -41.16 8.53
C MET A 184 -9.78 -39.78 9.06
N LYS A 185 -9.03 -39.68 10.16
CA LYS A 185 -8.50 -38.43 10.66
C LYS A 185 -7.54 -37.74 9.67
N ALA A 186 -6.64 -38.56 9.05
CA ALA A 186 -5.72 -38.04 8.06
C ALA A 186 -6.44 -37.54 6.80
N GLU A 187 -7.48 -38.24 6.34
CA GLU A 187 -8.35 -37.81 5.23
C GLU A 187 -9.08 -36.51 5.57
N GLN A 188 -9.70 -36.42 6.75
CA GLN A 188 -10.40 -35.22 7.21
C GLN A 188 -9.44 -34.00 7.28
N GLN A 189 -8.20 -34.23 7.72
CA GLN A 189 -7.20 -33.18 7.74
C GLN A 189 -6.78 -32.76 6.32
N ALA A 190 -6.65 -33.70 5.37
CA ALA A 190 -6.35 -33.40 3.98
C ALA A 190 -7.45 -32.53 3.34
N ASP A 191 -8.72 -32.81 3.62
CA ASP A 191 -9.85 -32.01 3.14
C ASP A 191 -9.78 -30.57 3.67
N ALA A 192 -9.51 -30.40 4.95
CA ALA A 192 -9.38 -29.09 5.58
C ALA A 192 -8.19 -28.28 5.01
N LEU A 193 -7.03 -28.93 4.80
CA LEU A 193 -5.86 -28.33 4.18
C LEU A 193 -6.12 -27.93 2.72
N SER A 194 -6.80 -28.80 1.95
CA SER A 194 -7.18 -28.53 0.57
C SER A 194 -8.13 -27.33 0.45
N ALA A 195 -9.13 -27.23 1.32
CA ALA A 195 -10.03 -26.10 1.37
C ALA A 195 -9.28 -24.79 1.70
N SER A 196 -8.36 -24.83 2.67
CA SER A 196 -7.51 -23.69 3.03
C SER A 196 -6.61 -23.26 1.87
N ARG A 197 -5.96 -24.22 1.21
CA ARG A 197 -5.13 -23.98 0.01
C ARG A 197 -5.91 -23.29 -1.10
N LYS A 198 -7.11 -23.76 -1.38
CA LYS A 198 -8.01 -23.16 -2.36
C LYS A 198 -8.36 -21.72 -1.99
N ALA A 199 -8.59 -21.42 -0.71
CA ALA A 199 -8.86 -20.06 -0.25
C ALA A 199 -7.63 -19.15 -0.46
N TYR A 200 -6.42 -19.60 -0.12
CA TYR A 200 -5.20 -18.83 -0.31
C TYR A 200 -4.91 -18.59 -1.80
N LEU A 201 -5.08 -19.59 -2.67
CA LEU A 201 -4.97 -19.40 -4.11
C LEU A 201 -5.98 -18.39 -4.65
N LYS A 202 -7.23 -18.42 -4.17
CA LYS A 202 -8.23 -17.41 -4.56
C LYS A 202 -7.82 -16.01 -4.11
N MET A 203 -7.34 -15.84 -2.88
CA MET A 203 -6.86 -14.54 -2.38
C MET A 203 -5.66 -14.04 -3.19
N LEU A 204 -4.69 -14.91 -3.47
CA LEU A 204 -3.54 -14.58 -4.34
C LEU A 204 -4.01 -14.21 -5.74
N GLY A 205 -4.98 -14.95 -6.31
CA GLY A 205 -5.59 -14.67 -7.60
C GLY A 205 -6.25 -13.28 -7.69
N VAL A 206 -6.87 -12.81 -6.60
CA VAL A 206 -7.43 -11.45 -6.51
C VAL A 206 -6.31 -10.40 -6.59
N PHE A 207 -5.19 -10.61 -5.88
CA PHE A 207 -4.06 -9.68 -5.94
C PHE A 207 -3.43 -9.61 -7.32
N ILE A 208 -3.17 -10.76 -7.96
CA ILE A 208 -2.51 -10.83 -9.27
C ILE A 208 -3.45 -10.57 -10.46
N GLY A 209 -4.76 -10.43 -10.21
CA GLY A 209 -5.75 -10.17 -11.26
C GLY A 209 -6.05 -11.36 -12.18
N LYS A 210 -5.71 -12.58 -11.75
CA LYS A 210 -5.95 -13.82 -12.51
C LYS A 210 -6.61 -14.87 -11.63
N PRO A 211 -7.68 -15.55 -12.07
CA PRO A 211 -8.23 -16.67 -11.34
C PRO A 211 -7.21 -17.82 -11.31
N LEU A 212 -6.86 -18.28 -10.11
CA LEU A 212 -6.00 -19.45 -9.92
C LEU A 212 -6.85 -20.69 -9.65
N SER A 213 -6.52 -21.77 -10.36
CA SER A 213 -7.16 -23.08 -10.18
C SER A 213 -6.51 -23.87 -9.04
N GLU A 214 -7.18 -24.89 -8.56
CA GLU A 214 -6.63 -25.80 -7.54
C GLU A 214 -5.37 -26.54 -8.02
N ASN A 215 -5.19 -26.70 -9.33
CA ASN A 215 -4.01 -27.33 -9.94
C ASN A 215 -2.83 -26.35 -10.12
N THR A 216 -3.01 -25.07 -9.78
CA THR A 216 -1.92 -24.10 -9.86
C THR A 216 -0.79 -24.48 -8.91
N LYS A 217 0.42 -24.58 -9.45
CA LYS A 217 1.63 -24.83 -8.67
C LYS A 217 2.35 -23.52 -8.42
N VAL A 218 2.82 -23.31 -7.21
CA VAL A 218 3.75 -22.25 -6.84
C VAL A 218 5.14 -22.83 -6.72
N GLU A 219 6.14 -22.11 -7.20
CA GLU A 219 7.51 -22.57 -7.18
C GLU A 219 8.18 -22.19 -5.86
N LYS A 220 8.78 -23.17 -5.17
CA LYS A 220 9.55 -22.89 -3.95
C LYS A 220 10.75 -22.03 -4.31
N PRO A 221 10.87 -20.80 -3.77
CA PRO A 221 11.97 -19.92 -4.10
C PRO A 221 13.31 -20.49 -3.66
N ALA A 222 14.39 -20.12 -4.36
CA ALA A 222 15.73 -20.56 -3.98
C ALA A 222 16.14 -19.99 -2.62
N MET A 223 16.77 -20.81 -1.78
CA MET A 223 17.35 -20.38 -0.52
C MET A 223 18.65 -19.61 -0.78
N THR A 224 18.54 -18.37 -1.21
CA THR A 224 19.69 -17.46 -1.31
C THR A 224 19.91 -16.79 0.03
N LEU A 225 20.88 -17.30 0.78
CA LEU A 225 21.32 -16.62 2.00
C LEU A 225 21.76 -15.18 1.64
N PRO A 226 21.35 -14.18 2.43
CA PRO A 226 21.85 -12.84 2.21
C PRO A 226 23.38 -12.86 2.28
N ALA A 227 24.01 -12.22 1.31
CA ALA A 227 25.40 -11.78 1.50
C ALA A 227 25.44 -10.92 2.76
N ALA A 228 26.64 -10.83 3.41
CA ALA A 228 26.81 -10.20 4.71
C ALA A 228 25.98 -8.90 4.88
N LYS A 229 25.50 -8.64 6.08
CA LYS A 229 24.60 -7.56 6.53
C LYS A 229 24.89 -6.16 5.92
N ASP A 230 26.15 -5.90 5.52
CA ASP A 230 26.61 -4.63 4.95
C ASP A 230 26.35 -4.45 3.45
N SER A 231 25.89 -5.47 2.74
CA SER A 231 25.69 -5.41 1.28
C SER A 231 24.27 -5.00 0.85
N TRP A 232 23.33 -4.91 1.77
CA TRP A 232 21.97 -4.46 1.49
C TRP A 232 21.81 -3.01 1.92
N GLY A 233 22.16 -2.09 0.99
CA GLY A 233 21.82 -0.70 1.17
C GLY A 233 20.31 -0.58 1.40
N LEU A 234 19.90 0.18 2.41
CA LEU A 234 18.50 0.47 2.66
C LEU A 234 17.90 1.21 1.46
N ASN A 235 17.07 0.53 0.68
CA ASN A 235 16.45 1.05 -0.54
C ASN A 235 14.92 1.19 -0.39
N ARG A 236 14.49 1.57 0.80
CA ARG A 236 13.07 1.71 1.14
C ARG A 236 12.44 2.92 0.46
N PRO A 237 11.24 2.77 -0.14
CA PRO A 237 10.53 3.86 -0.80
C PRO A 237 10.17 5.01 0.14
N GLU A 238 10.05 4.77 1.45
CA GLU A 238 9.79 5.80 2.46
C GLU A 238 10.90 6.86 2.51
N LEU A 239 12.14 6.49 2.23
CA LEU A 239 13.25 7.46 2.18
C LEU A 239 13.05 8.49 1.07
N SER A 240 12.62 8.04 -0.11
CA SER A 240 12.27 8.90 -1.23
C SER A 240 11.03 9.76 -0.93
N PHE A 241 10.07 9.23 -0.18
CA PHE A 241 8.88 9.96 0.27
C PHE A 241 9.27 11.10 1.21
N TYR A 242 10.07 10.86 2.27
CA TYR A 242 10.54 11.91 3.17
C TYR A 242 11.39 12.96 2.44
N ALA A 243 12.22 12.54 1.48
CA ALA A 243 12.99 13.47 0.65
C ALA A 243 12.09 14.37 -0.20
N SER A 244 11.02 13.81 -0.80
CA SER A 244 10.05 14.59 -1.59
C SER A 244 9.25 15.58 -0.73
N GLN A 245 8.92 15.22 0.51
CA GLN A 245 8.30 16.15 1.46
C GLN A 245 9.20 17.32 1.79
N ASN A 246 10.50 17.08 2.05
CA ASN A 246 11.46 18.17 2.29
C ASN A 246 11.60 19.07 1.05
N GLN A 247 11.59 18.50 -0.16
CA GLN A 247 11.61 19.28 -1.39
C GLN A 247 10.34 20.13 -1.56
N LEU A 248 9.17 19.63 -1.18
CA LEU A 248 7.94 20.41 -1.16
C LEU A 248 8.06 21.61 -0.19
N LEU A 249 8.60 21.39 1.01
CA LEU A 249 8.84 22.47 1.99
C LEU A 249 9.82 23.51 1.45
N ASP A 250 10.86 23.12 0.71
CA ASP A 250 11.77 24.03 0.04
C ASP A 250 11.08 24.88 -1.04
N THR A 251 10.18 24.29 -1.82
CA THR A 251 9.42 25.03 -2.82
C THR A 251 8.40 25.98 -2.17
N GLN A 252 7.76 25.58 -1.08
CA GLN A 252 6.87 26.45 -0.29
C GLN A 252 7.64 27.64 0.31
N ARG A 253 8.87 27.40 0.82
CA ARG A 253 9.73 28.48 1.30
C ARG A 253 10.04 29.49 0.20
N LYS A 254 10.41 29.03 -1.00
CA LYS A 254 10.63 29.92 -2.16
C LYS A 254 9.36 30.68 -2.55
N GLN A 255 8.19 30.06 -2.41
CA GLN A 255 6.92 30.72 -2.68
C GLN A 255 6.64 31.88 -1.69
N LEU A 256 7.05 31.77 -0.41
CA LEU A 256 6.93 32.88 0.56
C LEU A 256 7.68 34.12 0.10
N ASP A 257 8.86 33.96 -0.52
CA ASP A 257 9.66 35.08 -0.99
C ASP A 257 8.98 35.85 -2.15
N THR A 258 8.12 35.18 -2.94
CA THR A 258 7.39 35.83 -4.02
C THR A 258 6.29 36.78 -3.50
N ARG A 259 5.73 36.54 -2.29
CA ARG A 259 4.72 37.39 -1.68
C ARG A 259 5.25 38.76 -1.25
N LEU A 260 6.58 38.91 -1.16
CA LEU A 260 7.25 40.15 -0.81
C LEU A 260 7.49 41.05 -2.02
N ARG A 261 7.20 40.59 -3.22
CA ARG A 261 7.44 41.35 -4.46
C ARG A 261 6.17 42.08 -4.86
N PRO A 262 6.28 43.28 -5.43
CA PRO A 262 5.11 43.97 -5.97
C PRO A 262 4.52 43.18 -7.14
N THR A 263 3.23 43.36 -7.37
CA THR A 263 2.53 42.88 -8.57
C THR A 263 2.09 44.09 -9.41
N ILE A 264 2.16 43.94 -10.73
CA ILE A 264 1.78 44.99 -11.69
C ILE A 264 0.72 44.39 -12.62
N GLY A 265 -0.37 45.12 -12.78
CA GLY A 265 -1.45 44.69 -13.66
C GLY A 265 -2.16 45.85 -14.32
N PHE A 266 -2.89 45.56 -15.36
CA PHE A 266 -3.90 46.44 -15.92
C PHE A 266 -5.24 46.14 -15.26
N MET A 267 -6.03 47.19 -15.00
CA MET A 267 -7.40 47.11 -14.50
C MET A 267 -8.31 48.00 -15.37
N GLY A 268 -9.37 47.40 -15.89
CA GLY A 268 -10.48 48.06 -16.51
C GLY A 268 -11.78 47.83 -15.72
N MET A 269 -12.60 48.82 -15.58
CA MET A 269 -13.89 48.69 -14.88
C MET A 269 -14.96 49.55 -15.59
N GLY A 270 -16.07 48.90 -15.92
CA GLY A 270 -17.29 49.55 -16.35
C GLY A 270 -18.36 49.42 -15.25
N LEU A 271 -18.89 50.51 -14.77
CA LEU A 271 -19.97 50.58 -13.81
C LEU A 271 -21.20 51.20 -14.48
N LEU A 272 -22.33 50.54 -14.43
CA LEU A 272 -23.64 51.01 -14.75
C LEU A 272 -24.47 51.06 -13.48
N HIS A 273 -25.19 52.17 -13.26
CA HIS A 273 -26.09 52.28 -12.10
C HIS A 273 -27.34 53.07 -12.48
N THR A 274 -28.42 52.82 -11.76
CA THR A 274 -29.60 53.65 -11.87
C THR A 274 -29.26 55.07 -11.35
N GLN A 275 -29.90 56.06 -11.91
CA GLN A 275 -29.72 57.45 -11.49
C GLN A 275 -29.98 57.61 -9.99
N VAL A 276 -28.95 58.07 -9.25
CA VAL A 276 -29.01 58.32 -7.82
C VAL A 276 -29.27 59.81 -7.56
N SER A 277 -28.74 60.68 -8.44
CA SER A 277 -29.02 62.11 -8.47
C SER A 277 -28.80 62.63 -9.91
N ASP A 278 -29.28 63.87 -10.17
CA ASP A 278 -29.09 64.50 -11.50
C ASP A 278 -27.62 64.81 -11.81
N MET A 279 -26.74 64.84 -10.81
CA MET A 279 -25.31 65.10 -10.99
C MET A 279 -24.51 63.86 -11.42
N VAL A 280 -25.01 62.61 -11.20
CA VAL A 280 -24.25 61.40 -11.48
C VAL A 280 -24.82 60.69 -12.70
N HIS A 281 -24.03 60.60 -13.76
CA HIS A 281 -24.41 59.94 -15.01
C HIS A 281 -24.53 58.43 -14.79
N ASN A 282 -25.37 57.80 -15.61
CA ASN A 282 -25.75 56.36 -15.48
C ASN A 282 -24.65 55.35 -15.78
N GLY A 283 -23.43 55.76 -16.02
CA GLY A 283 -22.30 54.83 -16.24
C GLY A 283 -20.94 55.54 -16.19
N ILE A 284 -19.95 54.74 -15.72
CA ILE A 284 -18.54 55.16 -15.63
C ILE A 284 -17.67 54.08 -16.25
N LEU A 285 -16.71 54.48 -17.07
CA LEU A 285 -15.65 53.59 -17.58
C LEU A 285 -14.31 54.08 -17.04
N LEU A 286 -13.60 53.19 -16.35
CA LEU A 286 -12.26 53.46 -15.80
C LEU A 286 -11.27 52.46 -16.34
N GLY A 287 -10.05 52.85 -16.58
CA GLY A 287 -8.94 51.95 -16.95
C GLY A 287 -7.60 52.52 -16.50
N GLY A 288 -6.69 51.63 -16.14
CA GLY A 288 -5.39 52.06 -15.65
C GLY A 288 -4.46 50.94 -15.28
N ILE A 289 -3.24 51.30 -14.93
CA ILE A 289 -2.22 50.37 -14.40
C ILE A 289 -2.35 50.40 -12.87
N ASN A 290 -2.38 49.17 -12.31
CA ASN A 290 -2.40 48.97 -10.86
C ASN A 290 -1.08 48.35 -10.42
N ILE A 291 -0.43 48.97 -9.44
CA ILE A 291 0.74 48.41 -8.74
C ILE A 291 0.28 48.12 -7.32
N SER A 292 0.37 46.85 -6.92
CA SER A 292 0.03 46.37 -5.57
C SER A 292 1.23 45.78 -4.89
N TRP A 293 1.50 46.20 -3.66
CA TRP A 293 2.59 45.65 -2.86
C TRP A 293 2.10 45.36 -1.45
N ASN A 294 2.13 44.07 -1.07
CA ASN A 294 1.71 43.68 0.27
C ASN A 294 2.89 43.75 1.26
N ILE A 295 3.13 44.94 1.82
CA ILE A 295 4.17 45.16 2.83
C ILE A 295 3.86 44.42 4.14
N GLY A 296 2.56 44.18 4.44
CA GLY A 296 2.14 43.39 5.61
C GLY A 296 2.65 41.98 5.65
N ALA A 297 3.00 41.39 4.50
CA ALA A 297 3.63 40.08 4.42
C ALA A 297 5.00 40.00 5.14
N LEU A 298 5.68 41.15 5.34
CA LEU A 298 6.92 41.20 6.12
C LEU A 298 6.68 40.89 7.60
N TYR A 299 5.52 41.20 8.16
CA TYR A 299 5.22 40.97 9.58
C TYR A 299 5.12 39.48 9.91
N THR A 300 4.59 38.68 8.98
CA THR A 300 4.39 37.23 9.19
C THR A 300 5.55 36.38 8.65
N ARG A 301 6.40 36.92 7.77
CA ARG A 301 7.46 36.18 7.06
C ARG A 301 8.34 35.33 7.98
N LYS A 302 8.81 35.94 9.10
CA LYS A 302 9.66 35.23 10.05
C LYS A 302 8.96 33.99 10.62
N ASN A 303 7.73 34.14 11.04
CA ASN A 303 6.94 33.05 11.60
C ASN A 303 6.59 32.00 10.53
N ASP A 304 6.32 32.40 9.28
CA ASP A 304 6.02 31.47 8.19
C ASP A 304 7.26 30.64 7.82
N ILE A 305 8.46 31.24 7.85
CA ILE A 305 9.73 30.50 7.69
C ILE A 305 9.93 29.52 8.85
N HIS A 306 9.75 29.95 10.10
CA HIS A 306 9.88 29.06 11.25
C HIS A 306 8.86 27.90 11.22
N LYS A 307 7.63 28.13 10.75
CA LYS A 307 6.66 27.04 10.53
C LYS A 307 7.22 25.99 9.57
N ILE A 308 7.81 26.38 8.45
CA ILE A 308 8.41 25.45 7.49
C ILE A 308 9.60 24.72 8.12
N GLU A 309 10.42 25.40 8.91
CA GLU A 309 11.54 24.78 9.64
C GLU A 309 11.03 23.73 10.63
N VAL A 310 10.01 24.05 11.40
CA VAL A 310 9.36 23.09 12.32
C VAL A 310 8.77 21.90 11.55
N GLN A 311 8.10 22.13 10.43
CA GLN A 311 7.57 21.04 9.59
C GLN A 311 8.69 20.16 9.05
N ARG A 312 9.84 20.74 8.66
CA ARG A 312 11.02 19.97 8.25
C ARG A 312 11.56 19.11 9.38
N HIS A 313 11.73 19.67 10.59
CA HIS A 313 12.13 18.91 11.76
C HIS A 313 11.16 17.76 12.10
N MET A 314 9.85 18.02 11.94
CA MET A 314 8.86 16.95 12.12
C MET A 314 9.02 15.82 11.08
N ASN A 315 9.26 16.19 9.81
CA ASN A 315 9.51 15.21 8.74
C ASN A 315 10.82 14.42 8.98
N ASP A 316 11.88 15.09 9.39
CA ASP A 316 13.17 14.46 9.72
C ASP A 316 13.02 13.52 10.92
N ASN A 317 12.27 13.91 11.95
CA ASN A 317 11.95 13.04 13.09
C ASN A 317 11.12 11.81 12.69
N GLN A 318 10.15 11.97 11.78
CA GLN A 318 9.40 10.83 11.24
C GLN A 318 10.32 9.88 10.46
N LYS A 319 11.26 10.40 9.68
CA LYS A 319 12.29 9.60 9.00
C LYS A 319 13.17 8.86 10.01
N GLU A 320 13.63 9.52 11.06
CA GLU A 320 14.43 8.88 12.11
C GLU A 320 13.66 7.79 12.84
N THR A 321 12.37 8.03 13.12
CA THR A 321 11.48 7.02 13.72
C THR A 321 11.31 5.81 12.79
N PHE A 322 11.14 6.04 11.49
CA PHE A 322 11.10 4.97 10.49
C PHE A 322 12.40 4.16 10.49
N LEU A 323 13.56 4.82 10.47
CA LEU A 323 14.87 4.15 10.49
C LEU A 323 15.08 3.35 11.79
N PHE A 324 14.64 3.89 12.92
CA PHE A 324 14.68 3.20 14.20
C PHE A 324 13.83 1.92 14.18
N ASN A 325 12.58 2.00 13.71
CA ASN A 325 11.70 0.85 13.60
C ASN A 325 12.23 -0.20 12.59
N ASN A 326 12.77 0.24 11.46
CA ASN A 326 13.41 -0.64 10.49
C ASN A 326 14.59 -1.40 11.11
N ARG A 327 15.39 -0.74 11.93
CA ARG A 327 16.49 -1.40 12.66
C ARG A 327 15.97 -2.46 13.63
N LEU A 328 14.90 -2.15 14.39
CA LEU A 328 14.28 -3.13 15.29
C LEU A 328 13.75 -4.35 14.52
N GLN A 329 13.08 -4.14 13.37
CA GLN A 329 12.60 -5.22 12.53
C GLN A 329 13.75 -6.09 11.99
N ASN A 330 14.88 -5.50 11.63
CA ASN A 330 16.06 -6.23 11.18
C ASN A 330 16.66 -7.09 12.29
N GLU A 331 16.76 -6.58 13.52
CA GLU A 331 17.28 -7.36 14.67
C GLU A 331 16.33 -8.52 15.02
N ASP A 332 15.02 -8.32 14.95
CA ASP A 332 14.02 -9.37 15.16
C ASP A 332 14.10 -10.44 14.07
N ALA A 333 14.17 -10.04 12.79
CA ALA A 333 14.31 -10.95 11.66
C ALA A 333 15.58 -11.80 11.75
N ASP A 334 16.72 -11.20 12.11
CA ASP A 334 17.97 -11.92 12.31
C ASP A 334 17.89 -12.92 13.46
N GLY A 335 17.31 -12.50 14.59
CA GLY A 335 17.08 -13.38 15.74
C GLY A 335 16.20 -14.59 15.38
N ASN A 336 15.12 -14.35 14.64
CA ASN A 336 14.20 -15.38 14.15
C ASN A 336 14.91 -16.37 13.19
N ILE A 337 15.65 -15.87 12.19
CA ILE A 337 16.43 -16.70 11.26
C ILE A 337 17.41 -17.59 12.01
N GLN A 338 18.16 -17.05 12.97
CA GLN A 338 19.10 -17.82 13.76
C GLN A 338 18.39 -18.87 14.63
N SER A 339 17.23 -18.55 15.21
CA SER A 339 16.43 -19.48 16.00
C SER A 339 15.97 -20.65 15.16
N ILE A 340 15.40 -20.40 13.99
CA ILE A 340 14.90 -21.45 13.09
C ILE A 340 16.05 -22.33 12.59
N LYS A 341 17.22 -21.77 12.26
CA LYS A 341 18.41 -22.56 11.89
C LYS A 341 18.83 -23.55 12.98
N ARG A 342 18.80 -23.10 14.26
CA ARG A 342 19.10 -24.01 15.39
C ARG A 342 18.03 -25.10 15.57
N GLN A 343 16.75 -24.78 15.33
CA GLN A 343 15.66 -25.75 15.37
C GLN A 343 15.84 -26.80 14.28
N LEU A 344 16.10 -26.41 13.03
CA LEU A 344 16.32 -27.33 11.91
C LEU A 344 17.46 -28.34 12.16
N THR A 345 18.54 -27.90 12.81
CA THR A 345 19.63 -28.79 13.18
C THR A 345 19.16 -29.91 14.13
N LYS A 346 18.23 -29.61 15.04
CA LYS A 346 17.66 -30.59 15.97
C LYS A 346 16.58 -31.43 15.32
N ASP A 347 15.77 -30.84 14.43
CA ASP A 347 14.71 -31.56 13.72
C ASP A 347 15.25 -32.76 12.94
N ALA A 348 16.35 -32.59 12.22
CA ALA A 348 17.00 -33.68 11.50
C ALA A 348 17.39 -34.84 12.42
N GLN A 349 17.87 -34.54 13.62
CA GLN A 349 18.19 -35.56 14.63
C GLN A 349 16.93 -36.24 15.18
N ILE A 350 15.90 -35.44 15.49
CA ILE A 350 14.60 -35.93 15.98
C ILE A 350 13.97 -36.88 14.96
N VAL A 351 13.91 -36.50 13.69
CA VAL A 351 13.37 -37.31 12.61
C VAL A 351 14.10 -38.63 12.54
N THR A 352 15.45 -38.61 12.57
CA THR A 352 16.26 -39.86 12.53
C THR A 352 15.95 -40.78 13.71
N LEU A 353 15.87 -40.24 14.93
CA LEU A 353 15.55 -41.02 16.12
C LEU A 353 14.13 -41.60 16.07
N ARG A 354 13.15 -40.81 15.62
CA ARG A 354 11.75 -41.24 15.48
C ARG A 354 11.61 -42.34 14.43
N GLU A 355 12.33 -42.27 13.29
CA GLU A 355 12.34 -43.31 12.29
C GLU A 355 12.93 -44.62 12.85
N ASN A 356 14.02 -44.57 13.60
CA ASN A 356 14.61 -45.74 14.24
C ASN A 356 13.62 -46.40 15.23
N ILE A 357 12.91 -45.61 16.01
CA ILE A 357 11.86 -46.10 16.93
C ILE A 357 10.74 -46.77 16.13
N ARG A 358 10.23 -46.13 15.06
CA ARG A 358 9.19 -46.67 14.21
C ARG A 358 9.60 -48.01 13.60
N GLN A 359 10.78 -48.08 13.03
CA GLN A 359 11.30 -49.33 12.42
C GLN A 359 11.45 -50.47 13.46
N THR A 360 11.86 -50.11 14.66
CA THR A 360 11.98 -51.10 15.76
C THR A 360 10.59 -51.59 16.19
N ASN A 361 9.62 -50.70 16.36
CA ASN A 361 8.26 -51.08 16.73
C ASN A 361 7.57 -51.89 15.62
N GLU A 362 7.79 -51.56 14.36
CA GLU A 362 7.27 -52.33 13.24
C GLU A 362 7.78 -53.80 13.24
N LYS A 363 9.09 -53.99 13.52
CA LYS A 363 9.66 -55.34 13.66
C LYS A 363 9.07 -56.11 14.87
N LYS A 364 8.93 -55.45 16.02
CA LYS A 364 8.39 -56.05 17.24
C LYS A 364 6.92 -56.43 17.07
N VAL A 365 6.12 -55.60 16.41
CA VAL A 365 4.70 -55.89 16.13
C VAL A 365 4.59 -57.12 15.21
N LYS A 366 5.43 -57.23 14.15
CA LYS A 366 5.47 -58.41 13.28
C LYS A 366 5.84 -59.68 14.02
N LEU A 367 6.60 -59.58 15.11
CA LEU A 367 6.97 -60.70 15.96
C LEU A 367 5.95 -60.95 17.11
N GLY A 368 4.88 -60.15 17.21
CA GLY A 368 3.88 -60.24 18.27
C GLY A 368 4.36 -59.80 19.66
N THR A 369 5.51 -59.09 19.74
CA THR A 369 6.12 -58.64 21.00
C THR A 369 5.79 -57.17 21.34
N GLU A 370 5.04 -56.50 20.50
CA GLU A 370 4.59 -55.13 20.69
C GLU A 370 3.16 -54.96 20.14
N THR A 371 2.42 -53.94 20.62
CA THR A 371 1.05 -53.68 20.20
C THR A 371 0.96 -52.88 18.92
N VAL A 372 -0.12 -53.07 18.17
CA VAL A 372 -0.44 -52.24 17.00
C VAL A 372 -0.60 -50.78 17.37
N ASN A 373 -1.16 -50.46 18.54
CA ASN A 373 -1.30 -49.09 19.02
C ASN A 373 0.05 -48.40 19.19
N GLU A 374 1.09 -49.09 19.64
CA GLU A 374 2.43 -48.50 19.78
C GLU A 374 3.06 -48.25 18.39
N LEU A 375 2.80 -49.12 17.40
CA LEU A 375 3.18 -48.85 16.02
C LEU A 375 2.50 -47.59 15.48
N ILE A 376 1.18 -47.44 15.67
CA ILE A 376 0.43 -46.26 15.25
C ILE A 376 1.01 -45.00 15.89
N ARG A 377 1.30 -45.01 17.18
CA ARG A 377 1.93 -43.89 17.91
C ARG A 377 3.29 -43.53 17.28
N SER A 378 4.10 -44.54 16.96
CA SER A 378 5.42 -44.29 16.37
C SER A 378 5.32 -43.73 14.93
N ILE A 379 4.35 -44.17 14.13
CA ILE A 379 4.06 -43.60 12.78
C ILE A 379 3.65 -42.16 12.91
N ASN A 380 2.68 -41.82 13.78
CA ASN A 380 2.23 -40.46 14.01
C ASN A 380 3.38 -39.55 14.51
N ALA A 381 4.24 -40.06 15.39
CA ALA A 381 5.38 -39.34 15.91
C ALA A 381 6.44 -39.02 14.84
N VAL A 382 6.69 -39.91 13.88
CA VAL A 382 7.55 -39.68 12.70
C VAL A 382 6.91 -38.60 11.81
N ASN A 383 5.63 -38.76 11.50
CA ASN A 383 4.93 -37.78 10.66
C ASN A 383 4.96 -36.39 11.25
N MET A 384 4.67 -36.26 12.55
CA MET A 384 4.75 -34.96 13.25
C MET A 384 6.16 -34.36 13.19
N ALA A 385 7.20 -35.16 13.37
CA ALA A 385 8.58 -34.70 13.33
C ALA A 385 8.97 -34.23 11.90
N LYS A 386 8.60 -34.96 10.86
CA LYS A 386 8.82 -34.57 9.46
C LYS A 386 8.05 -33.33 9.07
N GLN A 387 6.78 -33.26 9.47
CA GLN A 387 5.95 -32.07 9.25
C GLN A 387 6.55 -30.82 9.91
N GLN A 388 7.06 -30.95 11.15
CA GLN A 388 7.69 -29.84 11.86
C GLN A 388 8.99 -29.41 11.17
N GLN A 389 9.83 -30.36 10.72
CA GLN A 389 11.04 -30.06 9.97
C GLN A 389 10.73 -29.30 8.68
N SER A 390 9.80 -29.79 7.87
CA SER A 390 9.38 -29.15 6.62
C SER A 390 8.79 -27.74 6.86
N LEU A 391 8.03 -27.58 7.95
CA LEU A 391 7.50 -26.29 8.36
C LEU A 391 8.62 -25.30 8.71
N HIS A 392 9.61 -25.72 9.50
CA HIS A 392 10.77 -24.88 9.83
C HIS A 392 11.61 -24.52 8.60
N GLU A 393 11.74 -25.44 7.61
CA GLU A 393 12.41 -25.13 6.34
C GLU A 393 11.71 -24.01 5.57
N LEU A 394 10.36 -24.05 5.47
CA LEU A 394 9.58 -23.01 4.83
C LEU A 394 9.58 -21.71 5.62
N GLN A 395 9.50 -21.79 6.95
CA GLN A 395 9.61 -20.61 7.81
C GLN A 395 10.98 -19.95 7.70
N LEU A 396 12.07 -20.71 7.59
CA LEU A 396 13.40 -20.15 7.34
C LEU A 396 13.44 -19.41 6.00
N LEU A 397 12.90 -20.03 4.96
CA LEU A 397 12.85 -19.43 3.63
C LEU A 397 12.02 -18.13 3.65
N GLN A 398 10.84 -18.15 4.24
CA GLN A 398 9.99 -16.99 4.42
C GLN A 398 10.69 -15.88 5.22
N ALA A 399 11.35 -16.22 6.34
CA ALA A 399 12.08 -15.24 7.15
C ALA A 399 13.22 -14.56 6.38
N ILE A 400 13.92 -15.31 5.50
CA ILE A 400 14.95 -14.77 4.62
C ILE A 400 14.35 -13.78 3.60
N TYR A 401 13.23 -14.13 2.96
CA TYR A 401 12.56 -13.24 2.00
C TYR A 401 11.97 -12.02 2.68
N HIS A 402 11.37 -12.19 3.85
CA HIS A 402 10.86 -11.07 4.66
C HIS A 402 11.99 -10.12 5.09
N SER A 403 13.16 -10.64 5.51
CA SER A 403 14.33 -9.82 5.81
C SER A 403 14.84 -9.02 4.59
N LYS A 404 14.73 -9.56 3.37
CA LYS A 404 15.00 -8.78 2.13
C LYS A 404 14.00 -7.64 1.96
N LEU A 405 12.72 -7.92 2.18
CA LEU A 405 11.66 -6.94 2.02
C LEU A 405 11.76 -5.78 3.02
N ILE A 406 12.21 -6.04 4.26
CA ILE A 406 12.46 -5.00 5.27
C ILE A 406 13.47 -3.95 4.77
N ASN A 407 14.41 -4.31 3.89
CA ASN A 407 15.49 -3.43 3.43
C ASN A 407 15.31 -2.88 2.01
N ASN A 408 14.42 -3.46 1.23
CA ASN A 408 14.12 -3.06 -0.15
C ASN A 408 12.78 -2.34 -0.23
#